data_c1561b683b9b3c92bad8874ad6032462
#
_entry.id   c1561b683b9b3c92bad8874ad6032462
#
_cell.length_a   1.000
_cell.length_b   1.000
_cell.length_c   1.000
_cell.angle_alpha   90.00
_cell.angle_beta   90.00
_cell.angle_gamma   90.00
#
_symmetry.space_group_name_H-M   'P 1'
#
loop_
_entity.id
_entity.type
_entity.pdbx_description
1 polymer ?
#
loop_
_entity_poly.entity_id
_entity_poly.type
_entity_poly.pdbx_seq_one_letter_code
_entity_poly.pdbx_strand_id
1 'polypeptide(L)'
;MASVTKISDHKTQKSNNFNVRSLISGKSKQTDELIKLIQMISKTKSTALILGETGTGKDVIARAIHNSSPRNGPLITVNCAAIPSELLESELFGHEKGSFTGADKLRKGKFEQSSGGSMFLDEIGDMPLALQAKLLRAIENKTVQ
;
A
#
# COMPACT_ATOMS: atom_id res chain seq x y z
N MET A 1 22.89 16.18 -40.46
CA MET A 1 23.01 16.71 -39.09
C MET A 1 21.79 16.29 -38.29
N ALA A 2 21.95 15.26 -37.45
CA ALA A 2 20.86 14.76 -36.64
C ALA A 2 20.94 15.39 -35.24
N SER A 3 19.90 16.12 -34.84
CA SER A 3 19.77 16.79 -33.56
C SER A 3 19.28 15.79 -32.52
N VAL A 4 20.13 15.45 -31.56
CA VAL A 4 19.76 14.60 -30.40
C VAL A 4 19.12 15.49 -29.35
N THR A 5 17.78 15.41 -29.22
CA THR A 5 17.05 16.06 -28.12
C THR A 5 17.26 15.23 -26.85
N LYS A 6 17.98 15.77 -25.88
CA LYS A 6 18.08 15.22 -24.53
C LYS A 6 16.71 15.31 -23.88
N ILE A 7 16.11 14.13 -23.61
CA ILE A 7 14.96 14.01 -22.69
C ILE A 7 15.53 14.18 -21.28
N SER A 8 15.26 15.33 -20.67
CA SER A 8 15.61 15.56 -19.27
C SER A 8 14.62 14.79 -18.40
N ASP A 9 15.11 13.78 -17.72
CA ASP A 9 14.41 13.10 -16.63
C ASP A 9 14.12 14.10 -15.49
N HIS A 10 12.98 14.73 -15.55
CA HIS A 10 12.43 15.40 -14.38
C HIS A 10 11.91 14.35 -13.40
N LYS A 11 12.84 13.75 -12.64
CA LYS A 11 12.50 13.13 -11.35
C LYS A 11 12.00 14.24 -10.45
N THR A 12 10.71 14.46 -10.42
CA THR A 12 10.06 15.30 -9.41
C THR A 12 10.25 14.59 -8.07
N GLN A 13 11.30 14.96 -7.33
CA GLN A 13 11.42 14.59 -5.93
C GLN A 13 10.22 15.19 -5.23
N LYS A 14 9.31 14.32 -4.72
CA LYS A 14 8.27 14.73 -3.79
C LYS A 14 8.98 15.47 -2.64
N SER A 15 8.76 16.77 -2.53
CA SER A 15 9.26 17.54 -1.40
C SER A 15 8.65 16.96 -0.13
N ASN A 16 9.48 16.46 0.77
CA ASN A 16 9.13 15.70 1.98
C ASN A 16 8.47 16.57 3.07
N ASN A 17 7.69 17.58 2.70
CA ASN A 17 7.02 18.52 3.61
C ASN A 17 5.52 18.27 3.73
N PHE A 18 5.09 16.98 3.62
CA PHE A 18 3.69 16.68 3.87
C PHE A 18 3.35 16.92 5.34
N ASN A 19 2.38 17.81 5.59
CA ASN A 19 1.92 18.10 6.94
C ASN A 19 0.91 17.04 7.40
N VAL A 20 1.33 16.08 8.22
CA VAL A 20 0.47 15.03 8.77
C VAL A 20 -0.76 15.60 9.49
N ARG A 21 -0.64 16.76 10.12
CA ARG A 21 -1.76 17.44 10.79
C ARG A 21 -2.88 17.89 9.84
N SER A 22 -2.64 17.94 8.54
CA SER A 22 -3.71 18.23 7.57
C SER A 22 -4.72 17.08 7.44
N LEU A 23 -4.33 15.86 7.79
CA LEU A 23 -5.19 14.67 7.77
C LEU A 23 -5.67 14.24 9.16
N ILE A 24 -4.89 14.50 10.21
CA ILE A 24 -5.16 14.03 11.57
C ILE A 24 -5.51 15.22 12.45
N SER A 25 -6.80 15.35 12.76
CA SER A 25 -7.32 16.38 13.65
C SER A 25 -7.18 15.94 15.11
N GLY A 26 -6.82 16.88 16.00
CA GLY A 26 -6.71 16.66 17.43
C GLY A 26 -5.56 17.43 18.05
N LYS A 27 -5.72 17.80 19.33
CA LYS A 27 -4.75 18.56 20.12
C LYS A 27 -4.31 17.79 21.39
N SER A 28 -4.67 16.50 21.48
CA SER A 28 -4.29 15.69 22.63
C SER A 28 -2.83 15.23 22.52
N LYS A 29 -2.25 14.91 23.68
CA LYS A 29 -0.89 14.34 23.75
C LYS A 29 -0.77 13.05 22.93
N GLN A 30 -1.81 12.22 22.95
CA GLN A 30 -1.89 10.98 22.18
C GLN A 30 -1.84 11.24 20.66
N THR A 31 -2.53 12.30 20.20
CA THR A 31 -2.48 12.70 18.78
C THR A 31 -1.08 13.15 18.39
N ASP A 32 -0.37 13.87 19.26
CA ASP A 32 1.01 14.31 19.00
C ASP A 32 1.98 13.13 18.94
N GLU A 33 1.82 12.16 19.82
CA GLU A 33 2.60 10.93 19.83
C GLU A 33 2.35 10.10 18.57
N LEU A 34 1.10 9.97 18.16
CA LEU A 34 0.72 9.28 16.91
C LEU A 34 1.36 9.96 15.68
N ILE A 35 1.33 11.28 15.60
CA ILE A 35 1.93 12.03 14.48
C ILE A 35 3.45 11.80 14.44
N LYS A 36 4.14 11.82 15.58
CA LYS A 36 5.57 11.50 15.64
C LYS A 36 5.85 10.08 15.15
N LEU A 37 5.03 9.11 15.56
CA LEU A 37 5.17 7.72 15.14
C LEU A 37 4.98 7.56 13.64
N ILE A 38 3.96 8.20 13.05
CA ILE A 38 3.72 8.22 11.60
C ILE A 38 4.94 8.78 10.86
N GLN A 39 5.50 9.90 11.32
CA GLN A 39 6.67 10.52 10.71
C GLN A 39 7.93 9.65 10.79
N MET A 40 8.07 8.87 11.88
CA MET A 40 9.18 7.93 12.06
C MET A 40 9.03 6.72 11.11
N ILE A 41 7.86 6.08 11.10
CA ILE A 41 7.59 4.89 10.30
C ILE A 41 7.65 5.19 8.81
N SER A 42 7.15 6.36 8.39
CA SER A 42 7.12 6.75 6.97
C SER A 42 8.48 6.77 6.29
N LYS A 43 9.56 6.98 7.06
CA LYS A 43 10.95 6.99 6.57
C LYS A 43 11.54 5.59 6.43
N THR A 44 10.87 4.57 6.93
CA THR A 44 11.34 3.18 6.89
C THR A 44 10.70 2.40 5.74
N LYS A 45 11.26 1.21 5.44
CA LYS A 45 10.65 0.22 4.54
C LYS A 45 9.91 -0.87 5.31
N SER A 46 9.66 -0.66 6.59
CA SER A 46 9.03 -1.65 7.47
C SER A 46 7.53 -1.77 7.19
N THR A 47 6.99 -2.94 7.42
CA THR A 47 5.55 -3.17 7.49
C THR A 47 5.02 -2.60 8.81
N ALA A 48 3.90 -1.89 8.76
CA ALA A 48 3.23 -1.32 9.92
C ALA A 48 1.88 -2.01 10.13
N LEU A 49 1.58 -2.41 11.36
CA LEU A 49 0.26 -2.87 11.76
C LEU A 49 -0.49 -1.71 12.41
N ILE A 50 -1.66 -1.37 11.86
CA ILE A 50 -2.54 -0.33 12.38
C ILE A 50 -3.72 -1.01 13.08
N LEU A 51 -3.80 -0.84 14.39
CA LEU A 51 -4.86 -1.42 15.23
C LEU A 51 -5.87 -0.34 15.61
N GLY A 52 -7.14 -0.71 15.58
CA GLY A 52 -8.25 0.17 15.97
C GLY A 52 -9.59 -0.40 15.55
N GLU A 53 -10.65 0.03 16.20
CA GLU A 53 -12.03 -0.34 15.86
C GLU A 53 -12.41 0.15 14.45
N THR A 54 -13.49 -0.39 13.91
CA THR A 54 -14.03 0.09 12.63
C THR A 54 -14.43 1.56 12.75
N GLY A 55 -14.10 2.36 11.73
CA GLY A 55 -14.41 3.79 11.72
C GLY A 55 -13.44 4.71 12.48
N THR A 56 -12.38 4.19 13.10
CA THR A 56 -11.39 5.01 13.83
C THR A 56 -10.39 5.75 12.93
N GLY A 57 -10.49 5.63 11.60
CA GLY A 57 -9.63 6.33 10.64
C GLY A 57 -8.32 5.61 10.34
N LYS A 58 -8.29 4.27 10.37
CA LYS A 58 -7.11 3.48 9.97
C LYS A 58 -6.62 3.82 8.57
N ASP A 59 -7.53 4.07 7.63
CA ASP A 59 -7.25 4.51 6.25
C ASP A 59 -6.59 5.89 6.20
N VAL A 60 -7.00 6.81 7.08
CA VAL A 60 -6.39 8.13 7.21
C VAL A 60 -4.95 8.01 7.67
N ILE A 61 -4.67 7.12 8.63
CA ILE A 61 -3.32 6.85 9.12
C ILE A 61 -2.45 6.24 8.02
N ALA A 62 -2.96 5.24 7.29
CA ALA A 62 -2.25 4.62 6.17
C ALA A 62 -1.89 5.67 5.09
N ARG A 63 -2.83 6.56 4.77
CA ARG A 63 -2.62 7.67 3.84
C ARG A 63 -1.59 8.67 4.36
N ALA A 64 -1.63 8.99 5.65
CA ALA A 64 -0.66 9.89 6.28
C ALA A 64 0.77 9.30 6.23
N ILE A 65 0.94 8.01 6.52
CA ILE A 65 2.21 7.29 6.40
C ILE A 65 2.73 7.34 4.95
N HIS A 66 1.87 7.01 3.98
CA HIS A 66 2.25 7.03 2.56
C HIS A 66 2.66 8.42 2.10
N ASN A 67 1.86 9.45 2.39
CA ASN A 67 2.14 10.83 1.97
C ASN A 67 3.39 11.43 2.62
N SER A 68 3.74 10.97 3.83
CA SER A 68 4.96 11.36 4.54
C SER A 68 6.18 10.56 4.12
N SER A 69 6.01 9.50 3.34
CA SER A 69 7.10 8.63 2.90
C SER A 69 7.80 9.18 1.66
N PRO A 70 9.06 8.80 1.41
CA PRO A 70 9.77 9.15 0.18
C PRO A 70 9.32 8.35 -1.05
N ARG A 71 8.27 7.53 -0.93
CA ARG A 71 7.77 6.68 -2.01
C ARG A 71 7.05 7.51 -3.07
N ASN A 72 7.35 7.27 -4.33
CA ASN A 72 6.75 7.98 -5.47
C ASN A 72 5.64 7.18 -6.18
N GLY A 73 5.53 5.88 -5.89
CA GLY A 73 4.46 5.02 -6.41
C GLY A 73 3.12 5.28 -5.72
N PRO A 74 2.05 4.62 -6.16
CA PRO A 74 0.70 4.84 -5.65
C PRO A 74 0.51 4.24 -4.24
N LEU A 75 -0.50 4.76 -3.52
CA LEU A 75 -1.11 4.06 -2.39
C LEU A 75 -2.24 3.19 -2.93
N ILE A 76 -2.09 1.88 -2.86
CA ILE A 76 -3.13 0.91 -3.21
C ILE A 76 -3.82 0.45 -1.93
N THR A 77 -5.13 0.65 -1.86
CA THR A 77 -5.96 0.20 -0.73
C THR A 77 -6.81 -0.99 -1.15
N VAL A 78 -6.82 -2.03 -0.33
CA VAL A 78 -7.65 -3.23 -0.52
C VAL A 78 -8.39 -3.50 0.78
N ASN A 79 -9.71 -3.56 0.73
CA ASN A 79 -10.53 -4.05 1.84
C ASN A 79 -10.74 -5.56 1.64
N CYS A 80 -10.12 -6.38 2.52
CA CYS A 80 -10.14 -7.83 2.39
C CYS A 80 -11.53 -8.42 2.67
N ALA A 81 -12.36 -7.77 3.49
CA ALA A 81 -13.73 -8.21 3.77
C ALA A 81 -14.70 -7.93 2.59
N ALA A 82 -14.39 -6.94 1.76
CA ALA A 82 -15.27 -6.55 0.65
C ALA A 82 -15.10 -7.41 -0.61
N ILE A 83 -14.06 -8.23 -0.68
CA ILE A 83 -13.75 -9.08 -1.85
C ILE A 83 -14.08 -10.54 -1.50
N PRO A 84 -14.85 -11.26 -2.33
CA PRO A 84 -15.07 -12.69 -2.13
C PRO A 84 -13.75 -13.46 -1.98
N SER A 85 -13.69 -14.40 -1.04
CA SER A 85 -12.47 -15.13 -0.69
C SER A 85 -11.81 -15.81 -1.90
N GLU A 86 -12.62 -16.33 -2.84
CA GLU A 86 -12.17 -17.00 -4.05
C GLU A 86 -11.47 -16.04 -5.04
N LEU A 87 -11.80 -14.75 -4.96
CA LEU A 87 -11.23 -13.72 -5.84
C LEU A 87 -10.08 -12.95 -5.19
N LEU A 88 -10.01 -12.96 -3.85
CA LEU A 88 -9.07 -12.15 -3.11
C LEU A 88 -7.62 -12.47 -3.47
N GLU A 89 -7.28 -13.74 -3.65
CA GLU A 89 -5.94 -14.17 -4.07
C GLU A 89 -5.58 -13.60 -5.44
N SER A 90 -6.47 -13.74 -6.41
CA SER A 90 -6.29 -13.23 -7.77
C SER A 90 -6.21 -11.68 -7.81
N GLU A 91 -7.00 -10.99 -6.98
CA GLU A 91 -6.91 -9.53 -6.86
C GLU A 91 -5.58 -9.09 -6.26
N LEU A 92 -5.09 -9.76 -5.21
CA LEU A 92 -3.85 -9.38 -4.53
C LEU A 92 -2.61 -9.70 -5.36
N PHE A 93 -2.52 -10.93 -5.88
CA PHE A 93 -1.30 -11.45 -6.51
C PHE A 93 -1.36 -11.46 -8.04
N GLY A 94 -2.55 -11.28 -8.62
CA GLY A 94 -2.76 -11.40 -10.05
C GLY A 94 -2.95 -12.85 -10.49
N HIS A 95 -3.17 -13.05 -11.76
CA HIS A 95 -3.27 -14.36 -12.39
C HIS A 95 -2.81 -14.31 -13.84
N GLU A 96 -2.30 -15.44 -14.31
CA GLU A 96 -2.01 -15.67 -15.71
C GLU A 96 -3.28 -16.06 -16.49
N LYS A 97 -3.26 -15.84 -17.80
CA LYS A 97 -4.35 -16.30 -18.67
C LYS A 97 -4.48 -17.81 -18.56
N GLY A 98 -5.72 -18.29 -18.31
CA GLY A 98 -6.03 -19.71 -18.23
C GLY A 98 -5.77 -20.37 -16.87
N SER A 99 -5.41 -19.62 -15.84
CA SER A 99 -5.14 -20.18 -14.51
C SER A 99 -6.40 -20.73 -13.79
N PHE A 100 -7.59 -20.27 -14.17
CA PHE A 100 -8.89 -20.79 -13.71
C PHE A 100 -9.99 -20.49 -14.75
N THR A 101 -11.18 -21.08 -14.57
CA THR A 101 -12.34 -20.84 -15.43
C THR A 101 -12.78 -19.38 -15.35
N GLY A 102 -12.61 -18.62 -16.45
CA GLY A 102 -12.88 -17.17 -16.50
C GLY A 102 -11.63 -16.30 -16.50
N ALA A 103 -10.42 -16.87 -16.42
CA ALA A 103 -9.17 -16.12 -16.56
C ALA A 103 -8.84 -15.85 -18.06
N ASP A 104 -9.64 -15.01 -18.71
CA ASP A 104 -9.50 -14.73 -20.15
C ASP A 104 -8.28 -13.89 -20.51
N LYS A 105 -7.74 -13.15 -19.54
CA LYS A 105 -6.60 -12.23 -19.72
C LYS A 105 -5.64 -12.28 -18.53
N LEU A 106 -4.36 -12.01 -18.78
CA LEU A 106 -3.39 -11.70 -17.74
C LEU A 106 -3.87 -10.49 -16.92
N ARG A 107 -3.89 -10.59 -15.60
CA ARG A 107 -4.24 -9.49 -14.70
C ARG A 107 -3.16 -9.26 -13.65
N LYS A 108 -2.62 -8.06 -13.63
CA LYS A 108 -1.65 -7.64 -12.62
C LYS A 108 -2.30 -7.52 -11.25
N GLY A 109 -1.70 -8.15 -10.25
CA GLY A 109 -2.15 -8.07 -8.86
C GLY A 109 -1.95 -6.70 -8.24
N LYS A 110 -2.66 -6.44 -7.14
CA LYS A 110 -2.54 -5.19 -6.38
C LYS A 110 -1.14 -4.98 -5.80
N PHE A 111 -0.43 -6.06 -5.46
CA PHE A 111 0.97 -5.99 -5.05
C PHE A 111 1.84 -5.39 -6.14
N GLU A 112 1.75 -5.89 -7.37
CA GLU A 112 2.51 -5.36 -8.50
C GLU A 112 2.13 -3.91 -8.81
N GLN A 113 0.82 -3.58 -8.75
CA GLN A 113 0.33 -2.22 -8.95
C GLN A 113 0.85 -1.24 -7.89
N SER A 114 1.16 -1.70 -6.66
CA SER A 114 1.69 -0.88 -5.57
C SER A 114 3.20 -0.68 -5.63
N SER A 115 3.86 -1.19 -6.66
CA SER A 115 5.32 -1.12 -6.79
C SER A 115 5.85 0.32 -6.70
N GLY A 116 6.91 0.52 -5.92
CA GLY A 116 7.46 1.85 -5.63
C GLY A 116 6.59 2.74 -4.74
N GLY A 117 5.41 2.26 -4.34
CA GLY A 117 4.44 2.95 -3.51
C GLY A 117 4.21 2.29 -2.16
N SER A 118 2.95 2.21 -1.75
CA SER A 118 2.51 1.55 -0.53
C SER A 118 1.23 0.76 -0.79
N MET A 119 1.06 -0.32 -0.04
CA MET A 119 -0.16 -1.10 -0.02
C MET A 119 -0.79 -1.05 1.37
N PHE A 120 -2.07 -0.77 1.46
CA PHE A 120 -2.86 -0.83 2.68
C PHE A 120 -3.90 -1.94 2.55
N LEU A 121 -3.82 -2.92 3.46
CA LEU A 121 -4.77 -4.01 3.57
C LEU A 121 -5.67 -3.73 4.78
N ASP A 122 -6.92 -3.39 4.51
CA ASP A 122 -7.92 -3.20 5.56
C ASP A 122 -8.65 -4.52 5.84
N GLU A 123 -9.13 -4.68 7.09
CA GLU A 123 -9.82 -5.90 7.58
C GLU A 123 -9.03 -7.19 7.29
N ILE A 124 -7.72 -7.16 7.55
CA ILE A 124 -6.81 -8.29 7.27
C ILE A 124 -7.19 -9.55 8.07
N GLY A 125 -7.89 -9.41 9.19
CA GLY A 125 -8.38 -10.52 10.00
C GLY A 125 -9.40 -11.41 9.28
N ASP A 126 -10.10 -10.89 8.27
CA ASP A 126 -11.08 -11.64 7.49
C ASP A 126 -10.47 -12.44 6.32
N MET A 127 -9.15 -12.33 6.15
CA MET A 127 -8.43 -13.06 5.11
C MET A 127 -8.36 -14.57 5.43
N PRO A 128 -8.63 -15.48 4.45
CA PRO A 128 -8.46 -16.91 4.62
C PRO A 128 -7.03 -17.28 5.07
N LEU A 129 -6.89 -18.24 5.98
CA LEU A 129 -5.59 -18.65 6.55
C LEU A 129 -4.55 -19.03 5.50
N ALA A 130 -4.97 -19.75 4.44
CA ALA A 130 -4.08 -20.13 3.35
C ALA A 130 -3.49 -18.89 2.65
N LEU A 131 -4.29 -17.84 2.51
CA LEU A 131 -3.88 -16.59 1.87
C LEU A 131 -3.00 -15.76 2.80
N GLN A 132 -3.23 -15.81 4.13
CA GLN A 132 -2.35 -15.17 5.12
C GLN A 132 -0.92 -15.72 5.03
N ALA A 133 -0.74 -17.03 4.85
CA ALA A 133 0.58 -17.64 4.68
C ALA A 133 1.29 -17.15 3.40
N LYS A 134 0.54 -17.02 2.29
CA LYS A 134 1.07 -16.48 1.04
C LYS A 134 1.44 -15.00 1.18
N LEU A 135 0.61 -14.22 1.86
CA LEU A 135 0.88 -12.83 2.16
C LEU A 135 2.16 -12.65 2.99
N LEU A 136 2.34 -13.46 4.03
CA LEU A 136 3.54 -13.43 4.87
C LEU A 136 4.80 -13.63 4.03
N ARG A 137 4.82 -14.64 3.16
CA ARG A 137 5.94 -14.89 2.24
C ARG A 137 6.20 -13.70 1.30
N ALA A 138 5.14 -13.08 0.76
CA ALA A 138 5.28 -11.91 -0.11
C ALA A 138 5.91 -10.70 0.63
N ILE A 139 5.54 -10.49 1.90
CA ILE A 139 6.08 -9.43 2.75
C ILE A 139 7.56 -9.70 3.09
N GLU A 140 7.90 -10.93 3.47
CA GLU A 140 9.27 -11.32 3.84
C GLU A 140 10.23 -11.23 2.65
N ASN A 141 9.84 -11.78 1.51
CA ASN A 141 10.67 -11.85 0.31
C ASN A 141 10.68 -10.52 -0.48
N LYS A 142 9.77 -9.60 -0.19
CA LYS A 142 9.55 -8.37 -0.96
C LYS A 142 9.32 -8.61 -2.46
N THR A 143 8.89 -9.80 -2.82
CA THR A 143 8.62 -10.25 -4.18
C THR A 143 7.31 -11.01 -4.23
N VAL A 144 6.54 -10.80 -5.27
CA VAL A 144 5.36 -11.59 -5.62
C VAL A 144 5.80 -12.59 -6.67
N GLN A 145 5.69 -13.88 -6.34
CA GLN A 145 5.82 -14.97 -7.31
C GLN A 145 4.44 -15.39 -7.77
#